data_2d964b770984db770df88334418ac79e
#
_entry.id   2d964b770984db770df88334418ac79e
#
_cell.length_a   1.000
_cell.length_b   1.000
_cell.length_c   1.000
_cell.angle_alpha   90.00
_cell.angle_beta   90.00
_cell.angle_gamma   90.00
#
_symmetry.space_group_name_H-M   'P 1'
#
loop_
_entity.id
_entity.type
_entity.pdbx_description
1 polymer ?
#
loop_
_entity_poly.entity_id
_entity_poly.type
_entity_poly.pdbx_seq_one_letter_code
_entity_poly.pdbx_strand_id
1 'polypeptide(L)'
;EVVDYHYQPAINEERLCLDEKVLKGKILHLDGDERYLEMCLDKYRELGIRVNGHYVKEKNMSLVVGDLLEHYQPDLLVITGHDAKNEENRYSHSEDFAQAVRIARKFQNDKDRLIIFAGACQSNYESLIAAGANFASSPARVNIHALDPVYLMSQVASVNVKNYVDIERIVENTSGKVQGIGGIDTKGVARKIYPCKESI
;
A
#
# COMPACT_ATOMS: atom_id res chain seq x y z
N GLU A 1 -15.98 5.84 -14.42
CA GLU A 1 -16.51 6.63 -13.29
C GLU A 1 -15.67 6.30 -12.08
N VAL A 2 -15.06 7.34 -11.50
CA VAL A 2 -14.38 7.26 -10.20
C VAL A 2 -15.48 7.43 -9.17
N VAL A 3 -15.79 6.39 -8.42
CA VAL A 3 -16.66 6.51 -7.24
C VAL A 3 -15.74 6.82 -6.07
N ASP A 4 -15.81 8.05 -5.56
CA ASP A 4 -15.05 8.49 -4.40
C ASP A 4 -15.57 7.77 -3.15
N TYR A 5 -14.84 6.76 -2.71
CA TYR A 5 -15.00 6.19 -1.38
C TYR A 5 -14.12 6.96 -0.41
N HIS A 6 -14.66 8.00 0.20
CA HIS A 6 -14.00 8.71 1.28
C HIS A 6 -14.18 7.94 2.59
N TYR A 7 -13.24 7.06 2.90
CA TYR A 7 -13.08 6.58 4.26
C TYR A 7 -12.08 7.47 5.01
N GLN A 8 -12.59 8.37 5.83
CA GLN A 8 -11.82 8.99 6.90
C GLN A 8 -12.07 8.20 8.19
N PRO A 9 -11.06 7.56 8.79
CA PRO A 9 -11.23 7.09 10.15
C PRO A 9 -11.59 8.32 11.00
N ALA A 10 -12.65 8.20 11.79
CA ALA A 10 -13.08 9.26 12.72
C ALA A 10 -12.10 9.34 13.92
N ILE A 11 -10.80 9.48 13.63
CA ILE A 11 -9.76 9.74 14.62
C ILE A 11 -9.43 11.21 14.46
N ASN A 12 -9.93 11.99 15.42
CA ASN A 12 -9.64 13.41 15.51
C ASN A 12 -8.10 13.57 15.59
N GLU A 13 -7.48 14.25 14.64
CA GLU A 13 -6.02 14.45 14.61
C GLU A 13 -5.51 15.12 15.92
N GLU A 14 -6.35 15.92 16.58
CA GLU A 14 -6.05 16.51 17.88
C GLU A 14 -5.95 15.50 19.04
N ARG A 15 -6.64 14.34 18.96
CA ARG A 15 -6.53 13.29 19.96
C ARG A 15 -5.31 12.38 19.78
N LEU A 16 -4.81 12.24 18.56
CA LEU A 16 -3.60 11.45 18.24
C LEU A 16 -2.34 12.01 18.93
N CYS A 17 -2.28 13.32 19.17
CA CYS A 17 -1.12 13.96 19.81
C CYS A 17 -0.97 13.65 21.31
N LEU A 18 -2.02 13.14 21.97
CA LEU A 18 -2.02 13.05 23.44
C LEU A 18 -1.83 11.62 23.99
N ASP A 19 -2.20 10.58 23.23
CA ASP A 19 -2.20 9.19 23.73
C ASP A 19 -1.27 8.24 22.97
N GLU A 20 -0.86 8.53 21.73
CA GLU A 20 0.03 7.66 20.96
C GLU A 20 1.48 8.17 20.94
N LYS A 21 2.41 7.33 21.39
CA LYS A 21 3.86 7.60 21.35
C LYS A 21 4.45 7.59 19.94
N VAL A 22 3.66 7.18 18.93
CA VAL A 22 4.11 6.95 17.55
C VAL A 22 3.08 7.45 16.54
N LEU A 23 3.51 8.32 15.64
CA LEU A 23 2.75 8.73 14.46
C LEU A 23 3.00 7.71 13.35
N LYS A 24 1.98 6.90 13.04
CA LYS A 24 2.03 5.92 11.94
C LYS A 24 1.86 6.61 10.58
N GLY A 25 2.39 6.00 9.53
CA GLY A 25 2.24 6.47 8.15
C GLY A 25 0.78 6.49 7.68
N LYS A 26 0.49 7.40 6.72
CA LYS A 26 -0.81 7.49 6.04
C LYS A 26 -0.78 6.67 4.76
N ILE A 27 -1.84 5.91 4.51
CA ILE A 27 -2.00 5.07 3.32
C ILE A 27 -3.02 5.70 2.36
N LEU A 28 -2.70 5.70 1.07
CA LEU A 28 -3.65 5.82 -0.02
C LEU A 28 -3.80 4.43 -0.67
N HIS A 29 -5.04 3.91 -0.75
CA HIS A 29 -5.33 2.60 -1.32
C HIS A 29 -6.26 2.73 -2.52
N LEU A 30 -5.78 2.35 -3.70
CA LEU A 30 -6.56 2.22 -4.93
C LEU A 30 -6.83 0.74 -5.18
N ASP A 31 -8.10 0.37 -5.33
CA ASP A 31 -8.48 -1.02 -5.64
C ASP A 31 -9.44 -1.07 -6.84
N GLY A 32 -9.23 -2.04 -7.71
CA GLY A 32 -10.09 -2.32 -8.88
C GLY A 32 -11.40 -3.02 -8.54
N ASP A 33 -11.58 -3.45 -7.29
CA ASP A 33 -12.80 -4.09 -6.79
C ASP A 33 -13.30 -3.41 -5.53
N GLU A 34 -14.55 -2.93 -5.58
CA GLU A 34 -15.18 -2.18 -4.49
C GLU A 34 -15.33 -3.01 -3.20
N ARG A 35 -15.67 -4.31 -3.33
CA ARG A 35 -15.87 -5.20 -2.18
C ARG A 35 -14.56 -5.50 -1.47
N TYR A 36 -13.50 -5.75 -2.25
CA TYR A 36 -12.17 -5.96 -1.69
C TYR A 36 -11.64 -4.70 -1.04
N LEU A 37 -11.88 -3.53 -1.65
CA LEU A 37 -11.54 -2.25 -1.03
C LEU A 37 -12.21 -2.08 0.34
N GLU A 38 -13.54 -2.27 0.43
CA GLU A 38 -14.27 -2.17 1.71
C GLU A 38 -13.67 -3.10 2.78
N MET A 39 -13.42 -4.37 2.42
CA MET A 39 -12.78 -5.33 3.31
C MET A 39 -11.39 -4.87 3.78
N CYS A 40 -10.58 -4.30 2.88
CA CYS A 40 -9.28 -3.75 3.20
C CYS A 40 -9.37 -2.54 4.14
N LEU A 41 -10.31 -1.62 3.88
CA LEU A 41 -10.53 -0.43 4.70
C LEU A 41 -10.97 -0.80 6.13
N ASP A 42 -11.84 -1.80 6.27
CA ASP A 42 -12.26 -2.33 7.57
C ASP A 42 -11.05 -2.91 8.33
N LYS A 43 -10.19 -3.65 7.64
CA LYS A 43 -8.99 -4.21 8.26
C LYS A 43 -7.98 -3.13 8.67
N TYR A 44 -7.76 -2.09 7.86
CA TYR A 44 -6.92 -0.95 8.27
C TYR A 44 -7.49 -0.27 9.52
N ARG A 45 -8.83 -0.12 9.60
CA ARG A 45 -9.51 0.45 10.78
C ARG A 45 -9.24 -0.38 12.03
N GLU A 46 -9.39 -1.72 11.94
CA GLU A 46 -9.08 -2.64 13.05
C GLU A 46 -7.62 -2.52 13.50
N LEU A 47 -6.69 -2.29 12.58
CA LEU A 47 -5.26 -2.15 12.85
C LEU A 47 -4.85 -0.73 13.30
N GLY A 48 -5.79 0.22 13.37
CA GLY A 48 -5.53 1.60 13.76
C GLY A 48 -4.63 2.34 12.76
N ILE A 49 -4.79 2.07 11.45
CA ILE A 49 -4.03 2.69 10.36
C ILE A 49 -4.91 3.73 9.66
N ARG A 50 -4.35 4.92 9.44
CA ARG A 50 -5.01 5.98 8.65
C ARG A 50 -4.92 5.64 7.17
N VAL A 51 -6.08 5.55 6.52
CA VAL A 51 -6.17 5.20 5.10
C VAL A 51 -7.23 6.04 4.39
N ASN A 52 -6.93 6.44 3.16
CA ASN A 52 -7.90 6.94 2.19
C ASN A 52 -8.02 5.88 1.08
N GLY A 53 -9.23 5.36 0.85
CA GLY A 53 -9.48 4.32 -0.12
C GLY A 53 -10.30 4.84 -1.30
N HIS A 54 -9.93 4.42 -2.52
CA HIS A 54 -10.65 4.77 -3.74
C HIS A 54 -10.86 3.53 -4.61
N TYR A 55 -12.10 3.25 -4.95
CA TYR A 55 -12.43 2.30 -6.00
C TYR A 55 -12.11 2.94 -7.35
N VAL A 56 -11.19 2.35 -8.08
CA VAL A 56 -10.77 2.80 -9.41
C VAL A 56 -10.49 1.58 -10.28
N LYS A 57 -11.20 1.44 -11.40
CA LYS A 57 -10.88 0.36 -12.35
C LYS A 57 -9.43 0.42 -12.79
N GLU A 58 -8.78 -0.70 -12.92
CA GLU A 58 -7.35 -0.87 -13.14
C GLU A 58 -6.82 0.03 -14.27
N LYS A 59 -7.50 0.01 -15.42
CA LYS A 59 -7.17 0.83 -16.61
C LYS A 59 -7.21 2.34 -16.39
N ASN A 60 -7.90 2.79 -15.33
CA ASN A 60 -8.06 4.22 -15.01
C ASN A 60 -7.13 4.67 -13.88
N MET A 61 -6.46 3.77 -13.18
CA MET A 61 -5.62 4.10 -12.02
C MET A 61 -4.51 5.08 -12.37
N SER A 62 -3.86 4.89 -13.52
CA SER A 62 -2.80 5.80 -13.99
C SER A 62 -3.30 7.22 -14.30
N LEU A 63 -4.59 7.40 -14.58
CA LEU A 63 -5.17 8.70 -14.88
C LEU A 63 -5.43 9.54 -13.62
N VAL A 64 -5.68 8.89 -12.48
CA VAL A 64 -6.14 9.57 -11.26
C VAL A 64 -5.11 9.55 -10.13
N VAL A 65 -4.14 8.63 -10.16
CA VAL A 65 -3.19 8.43 -9.05
C VAL A 65 -2.37 9.69 -8.76
N GLY A 66 -2.01 10.47 -9.78
CA GLY A 66 -1.24 11.71 -9.61
C GLY A 66 -2.01 12.75 -8.79
N ASP A 67 -3.25 13.02 -9.17
CA ASP A 67 -4.12 13.98 -8.48
C ASP A 67 -4.43 13.54 -7.05
N LEU A 68 -4.66 12.24 -6.84
CA LEU A 68 -4.91 11.68 -5.51
C LEU A 68 -3.66 11.78 -4.61
N LEU A 69 -2.47 11.54 -5.14
CA LEU A 69 -1.21 11.72 -4.41
C LEU A 69 -0.98 13.18 -4.02
N GLU A 70 -1.28 14.12 -4.92
CA GLU A 70 -1.17 15.55 -4.65
C GLU A 70 -2.17 15.98 -3.57
N HIS A 71 -3.40 15.47 -3.62
CA HIS A 71 -4.45 15.81 -2.66
C HIS A 71 -4.18 15.23 -1.26
N TYR A 72 -3.86 13.94 -1.16
CA TYR A 72 -3.76 13.25 0.13
C TYR A 72 -2.36 13.28 0.75
N GLN A 73 -1.30 13.50 -0.04
CA GLN A 73 0.09 13.49 0.43
C GLN A 73 0.38 12.27 1.33
N PRO A 74 0.16 11.03 0.87
CA PRO A 74 0.35 9.83 1.68
C PRO A 74 1.83 9.50 1.85
N ASP A 75 2.16 8.71 2.88
CA ASP A 75 3.48 8.08 3.04
C ASP A 75 3.56 6.75 2.28
N LEU A 76 2.41 6.09 2.09
CA LEU A 76 2.31 4.78 1.44
C LEU A 76 1.19 4.76 0.40
N LEU A 77 1.45 4.13 -0.72
CA LEU A 77 0.48 3.89 -1.79
C LEU A 77 0.29 2.39 -1.99
N VAL A 78 -0.97 1.95 -2.03
CA VAL A 78 -1.35 0.57 -2.35
C VAL A 78 -2.19 0.59 -3.63
N ILE A 79 -1.80 -0.21 -4.61
CA ILE A 79 -2.46 -0.35 -5.90
C ILE A 79 -2.81 -1.83 -6.08
N THR A 80 -4.08 -2.18 -5.93
CA THR A 80 -4.59 -3.54 -6.01
C THR A 80 -5.80 -3.64 -6.94
N GLY A 81 -6.26 -4.84 -7.21
CA GLY A 81 -7.39 -5.11 -8.07
C GLY A 81 -7.38 -6.54 -8.57
N HIS A 82 -7.90 -6.77 -9.77
CA HIS A 82 -7.87 -8.06 -10.42
C HIS A 82 -6.73 -8.12 -11.43
N ASP A 83 -5.99 -9.21 -11.42
CA ASP A 83 -5.04 -9.54 -12.46
C ASP A 83 -4.93 -11.06 -12.59
N ALA A 84 -4.86 -11.52 -13.81
CA ALA A 84 -4.73 -12.93 -14.12
C ALA A 84 -3.94 -13.09 -15.42
N LYS A 85 -3.21 -14.19 -15.50
CA LYS A 85 -2.52 -14.60 -16.71
C LYS A 85 -3.50 -15.35 -17.62
N ASN A 86 -3.66 -14.90 -18.88
CA ASN A 86 -4.49 -15.55 -19.87
C ASN A 86 -3.77 -16.73 -20.55
N GLU A 87 -4.47 -17.47 -21.42
CA GLU A 87 -3.92 -18.61 -22.16
C GLU A 87 -2.71 -18.24 -23.05
N GLU A 88 -2.61 -16.98 -23.48
CA GLU A 88 -1.48 -16.45 -24.26
C GLU A 88 -0.33 -15.97 -23.38
N ASN A 89 -0.31 -16.32 -22.11
CA ASN A 89 0.70 -15.88 -21.14
C ASN A 89 0.77 -14.35 -20.89
N ARG A 90 -0.27 -13.60 -21.25
CA ARG A 90 -0.37 -12.17 -20.99
C ARG A 90 -1.16 -11.90 -19.71
N TYR A 91 -0.72 -10.92 -18.94
CA TYR A 91 -1.44 -10.44 -17.76
C TYR A 91 -2.51 -9.44 -18.17
N SER A 92 -3.67 -9.49 -17.50
CA SER A 92 -4.81 -8.64 -17.83
C SER A 92 -4.57 -7.18 -17.46
N HIS A 93 -3.96 -6.93 -16.29
CA HIS A 93 -3.84 -5.58 -15.70
C HIS A 93 -2.47 -5.24 -15.11
N SER A 94 -1.47 -6.13 -15.19
CA SER A 94 -0.13 -5.82 -14.68
C SER A 94 0.47 -4.55 -15.27
N GLU A 95 0.22 -4.26 -16.56
CA GLU A 95 0.72 -3.04 -17.20
C GLU A 95 -0.04 -1.80 -16.72
N ASP A 96 -1.34 -1.90 -16.43
CA ASP A 96 -2.13 -0.80 -15.85
C ASP A 96 -1.57 -0.42 -14.47
N PHE A 97 -1.29 -1.41 -13.62
CA PHE A 97 -0.63 -1.19 -12.33
C PHE A 97 0.77 -0.60 -12.49
N ALA A 98 1.58 -1.15 -13.38
CA ALA A 98 2.93 -0.64 -13.64
C ALA A 98 2.90 0.83 -14.11
N GLN A 99 1.93 1.19 -14.95
CA GLN A 99 1.76 2.58 -15.39
C GLN A 99 1.37 3.50 -14.23
N ALA A 100 0.46 3.08 -13.36
CA ALA A 100 0.10 3.84 -12.16
C ALA A 100 1.31 4.03 -11.23
N VAL A 101 2.14 3.00 -11.04
CA VAL A 101 3.41 3.09 -10.29
C VAL A 101 4.36 4.10 -10.91
N ARG A 102 4.53 4.10 -12.24
CA ARG A 102 5.40 5.07 -12.93
C ARG A 102 4.93 6.51 -12.74
N ILE A 103 3.61 6.74 -12.78
CA ILE A 103 3.03 8.07 -12.50
C ILE A 103 3.30 8.47 -11.04
N ALA A 104 3.09 7.56 -10.10
CA ALA A 104 3.38 7.80 -8.69
C ALA A 104 4.87 8.12 -8.46
N ARG A 105 5.79 7.49 -9.19
CA ARG A 105 7.23 7.80 -9.13
C ARG A 105 7.61 9.14 -9.78
N LYS A 106 6.85 9.63 -10.75
CA LYS A 106 7.01 11.00 -11.24
C LYS A 106 6.62 12.03 -10.18
N PHE A 107 5.59 11.74 -9.39
CA PHE A 107 5.20 12.57 -8.25
C PHE A 107 6.24 12.54 -7.12
N GLN A 108 6.69 11.35 -6.71
CA GLN A 108 7.71 11.15 -5.69
C GLN A 108 8.67 10.02 -6.06
N ASN A 109 9.87 10.38 -6.49
CA ASN A 109 10.89 9.42 -6.92
C ASN A 109 11.64 8.74 -5.78
N ASP A 110 11.68 9.37 -4.60
CA ASP A 110 12.32 8.81 -3.41
C ASP A 110 11.46 7.67 -2.84
N LYS A 111 12.02 6.46 -2.86
CA LYS A 111 11.36 5.23 -2.42
C LYS A 111 11.17 5.14 -0.91
N ASP A 112 11.90 5.94 -0.13
CA ASP A 112 11.74 6.04 1.32
C ASP A 112 10.68 7.10 1.71
N ARG A 113 10.31 8.00 0.78
CA ARG A 113 9.28 9.03 1.01
C ARG A 113 7.89 8.62 0.54
N LEU A 114 7.80 7.81 -0.50
CA LEU A 114 6.56 7.19 -0.94
C LEU A 114 6.81 5.69 -1.12
N ILE A 115 6.30 4.90 -0.21
CA ILE A 115 6.43 3.44 -0.28
C ILE A 115 5.25 2.89 -1.06
N ILE A 116 5.52 2.14 -2.13
CA ILE A 116 4.49 1.63 -3.04
C ILE A 116 4.42 0.11 -2.98
N PHE A 117 3.22 -0.41 -2.71
CA PHE A 117 2.84 -1.79 -3.01
C PHE A 117 1.98 -1.81 -4.28
N ALA A 118 2.25 -2.74 -5.19
CA ALA A 118 1.41 -2.93 -6.38
C ALA A 118 1.19 -4.41 -6.70
N GLY A 119 0.01 -4.71 -7.24
CA GLY A 119 -0.34 -6.01 -7.80
C GLY A 119 -1.54 -6.69 -7.17
N ALA A 120 -2.04 -7.71 -7.84
CA ALA A 120 -3.22 -8.50 -7.50
C ALA A 120 -2.84 -9.96 -7.20
N CYS A 121 -3.82 -10.88 -7.26
CA CYS A 121 -3.61 -12.30 -6.95
C CYS A 121 -2.45 -12.94 -7.73
N GLN A 122 -2.34 -12.62 -9.02
CA GLN A 122 -1.22 -13.05 -9.87
C GLN A 122 -0.84 -11.90 -10.78
N SER A 123 0.23 -11.19 -10.45
CA SER A 123 0.73 -10.08 -11.27
C SER A 123 2.12 -10.34 -11.81
N ASN A 124 2.54 -9.56 -12.81
CA ASN A 124 3.91 -9.58 -13.29
C ASN A 124 4.81 -8.84 -12.30
N TYR A 125 5.30 -9.56 -11.31
CA TYR A 125 6.14 -9.05 -10.23
C TYR A 125 7.31 -8.19 -10.75
N GLU A 126 8.06 -8.73 -11.73
CA GLU A 126 9.25 -8.07 -12.26
C GLU A 126 8.92 -6.71 -12.91
N SER A 127 7.80 -6.63 -13.62
CA SER A 127 7.37 -5.37 -14.24
C SER A 127 6.97 -4.32 -13.21
N LEU A 128 6.35 -4.74 -12.10
CA LEU A 128 5.94 -3.84 -11.03
C LEU A 128 7.15 -3.29 -10.26
N ILE A 129 8.13 -4.14 -9.93
CA ILE A 129 9.38 -3.71 -9.30
C ILE A 129 10.18 -2.80 -10.25
N ALA A 130 10.27 -3.15 -11.54
CA ALA A 130 10.94 -2.32 -12.55
C ALA A 130 10.25 -0.96 -12.75
N ALA A 131 8.91 -0.90 -12.60
CA ALA A 131 8.17 0.36 -12.64
C ALA A 131 8.45 1.26 -11.43
N GLY A 132 9.01 0.71 -10.34
CA GLY A 132 9.43 1.44 -9.16
C GLY A 132 8.68 1.11 -7.88
N ALA A 133 7.87 0.06 -7.83
CA ALA A 133 7.26 -0.40 -6.59
C ALA A 133 8.33 -0.81 -5.56
N ASN A 134 8.06 -0.61 -4.27
CA ASN A 134 8.89 -1.13 -3.20
C ASN A 134 8.57 -2.61 -2.96
N PHE A 135 7.28 -2.94 -3.01
CA PHE A 135 6.76 -4.28 -2.81
C PHE A 135 5.78 -4.62 -3.93
N ALA A 136 5.75 -5.87 -4.32
CA ALA A 136 4.80 -6.36 -5.31
C ALA A 136 4.36 -7.79 -5.02
N SER A 137 3.18 -8.14 -5.56
CA SER A 137 2.61 -9.47 -5.40
C SER A 137 3.23 -10.49 -6.35
N SER A 138 3.16 -11.74 -5.91
CA SER A 138 3.33 -12.94 -6.73
C SER A 138 4.69 -13.15 -7.40
N PRO A 139 5.84 -12.98 -6.68
CA PRO A 139 7.15 -13.31 -7.24
C PRO A 139 7.23 -14.77 -7.72
N ALA A 140 6.63 -15.71 -7.02
CA ALA A 140 6.59 -17.13 -7.38
C ALA A 140 5.31 -17.54 -8.17
N ARG A 141 4.53 -16.57 -8.64
CA ARG A 141 3.27 -16.81 -9.39
C ARG A 141 2.21 -17.57 -8.57
N VAL A 142 2.22 -17.40 -7.26
CA VAL A 142 1.20 -17.95 -6.35
C VAL A 142 0.15 -16.88 -6.03
N ASN A 143 -1.07 -17.33 -5.78
CA ASN A 143 -2.14 -16.42 -5.37
C ASN A 143 -1.86 -15.87 -3.96
N ILE A 144 -2.15 -14.60 -3.78
CA ILE A 144 -2.19 -13.95 -2.47
C ILE A 144 -3.63 -13.68 -2.05
N HIS A 145 -3.86 -13.52 -0.76
CA HIS A 145 -5.14 -13.08 -0.23
C HIS A 145 -5.25 -11.54 -0.36
N ALA A 146 -6.46 -11.02 -0.59
CA ALA A 146 -6.68 -9.58 -0.74
C ALA A 146 -6.22 -8.75 0.48
N LEU A 147 -6.19 -9.34 1.68
CA LEU A 147 -5.69 -8.70 2.90
C LEU A 147 -4.16 -8.78 3.08
N ASP A 148 -3.43 -9.57 2.30
CA ASP A 148 -1.97 -9.68 2.46
C ASP A 148 -1.26 -8.34 2.26
N PRO A 149 -1.61 -7.50 1.25
CA PRO A 149 -1.08 -6.14 1.13
C PRO A 149 -1.40 -5.25 2.33
N VAL A 150 -2.59 -5.42 2.93
CA VAL A 150 -3.02 -4.64 4.11
C VAL A 150 -2.13 -4.96 5.30
N TYR A 151 -1.86 -6.24 5.57
CA TYR A 151 -0.97 -6.66 6.66
C TYR A 151 0.44 -6.12 6.47
N LEU A 152 1.03 -6.30 5.27
CA LEU A 152 2.35 -5.77 4.97
C LEU A 152 2.40 -4.26 5.18
N MET A 153 1.53 -3.51 4.51
CA MET A 153 1.61 -2.05 4.49
C MET A 153 1.24 -1.41 5.84
N SER A 154 0.40 -2.07 6.65
CA SER A 154 0.14 -1.67 8.04
C SER A 154 1.38 -1.82 8.92
N GLN A 155 2.15 -2.88 8.74
CA GLN A 155 3.42 -3.07 9.44
C GLN A 155 4.45 -2.02 8.99
N VAL A 156 4.60 -1.79 7.68
CA VAL A 156 5.48 -0.75 7.13
C VAL A 156 5.11 0.63 7.68
N ALA A 157 3.81 0.95 7.74
CA ALA A 157 3.30 2.20 8.31
C ALA A 157 3.65 2.38 9.80
N SER A 158 3.96 1.28 10.51
CA SER A 158 4.24 1.23 11.94
C SER A 158 5.74 1.11 12.26
N VAL A 159 6.58 0.71 11.32
CA VAL A 159 8.04 0.62 11.50
C VAL A 159 8.64 2.03 11.54
N ASN A 160 9.53 2.26 12.50
CA ASN A 160 10.17 3.56 12.67
C ASN A 160 11.00 3.95 11.44
N VAL A 161 10.95 5.23 11.04
CA VAL A 161 11.66 5.80 9.90
C VAL A 161 13.19 5.60 9.93
N LYS A 162 13.77 5.27 11.08
CA LYS A 162 15.20 4.98 11.26
C LYS A 162 15.57 3.52 10.98
N ASN A 163 14.55 2.63 10.86
CA ASN A 163 14.75 1.19 10.73
C ASN A 163 14.29 0.71 9.35
N TYR A 164 14.97 -0.31 8.84
CA TYR A 164 14.49 -1.05 7.68
C TYR A 164 13.35 -1.98 8.07
N VAL A 165 12.47 -2.21 7.11
CA VAL A 165 11.36 -3.16 7.21
C VAL A 165 11.91 -4.57 7.07
N ASP A 166 11.65 -5.42 8.05
CA ASP A 166 11.94 -6.86 7.99
C ASP A 166 10.81 -7.56 7.20
N ILE A 167 10.93 -7.53 5.87
CA ILE A 167 9.91 -8.08 4.97
C ILE A 167 9.70 -9.58 5.19
N GLU A 168 10.76 -10.36 5.37
CA GLU A 168 10.68 -11.81 5.53
C GLU A 168 9.82 -12.17 6.75
N ARG A 169 10.06 -11.50 7.87
CA ARG A 169 9.28 -11.65 9.09
C ARG A 169 7.82 -11.25 8.93
N ILE A 170 7.56 -10.16 8.20
CA ILE A 170 6.18 -9.66 8.01
C ILE A 170 5.39 -10.61 7.15
N VAL A 171 5.94 -11.04 6.01
CA VAL A 171 5.23 -11.90 5.06
C VAL A 171 5.01 -13.32 5.57
N GLU A 172 5.74 -13.79 6.57
CA GLU A 172 5.45 -15.08 7.23
C GLU A 172 4.01 -15.18 7.76
N ASN A 173 3.38 -14.05 8.05
CA ASN A 173 1.99 -13.97 8.51
C ASN A 173 0.98 -13.76 7.37
N THR A 174 1.42 -13.70 6.12
CA THR A 174 0.56 -13.62 4.93
C THR A 174 0.26 -15.00 4.35
N SER A 175 -0.78 -15.10 3.53
CA SER A 175 -1.20 -16.39 2.95
C SER A 175 -0.15 -16.99 2.00
N GLY A 176 0.50 -16.15 1.21
CA GLY A 176 1.51 -16.55 0.22
C GLY A 176 2.94 -16.55 0.74
N LYS A 177 3.18 -16.02 1.94
CA LYS A 177 4.51 -15.83 2.53
C LYS A 177 5.47 -15.16 1.54
N VAL A 178 6.74 -15.50 1.58
CA VAL A 178 7.79 -15.01 0.65
C VAL A 178 7.56 -15.40 -0.82
N GLN A 179 6.70 -16.36 -1.08
CA GLN A 179 6.29 -16.73 -2.44
C GLN A 179 5.20 -15.81 -2.99
N GLY A 180 4.38 -15.24 -2.09
CA GLY A 180 3.26 -14.38 -2.44
C GLY A 180 3.61 -12.90 -2.55
N ILE A 181 4.53 -12.40 -1.74
CA ILE A 181 4.95 -11.00 -1.74
C ILE A 181 6.47 -10.92 -1.68
N GLY A 182 7.04 -10.08 -2.53
CA GLY A 182 8.44 -9.72 -2.54
C GLY A 182 8.64 -8.21 -2.64
N GLY A 183 9.89 -7.76 -2.56
CA GLY A 183 10.20 -6.33 -2.63
C GLY A 183 11.69 -6.03 -2.51
N ILE A 184 11.97 -4.77 -2.25
CA ILE A 184 13.32 -4.24 -2.05
C ILE A 184 13.49 -3.75 -0.60
N ASP A 185 14.74 -3.61 -0.16
CA ASP A 185 15.05 -2.98 1.12
C ASP A 185 14.37 -1.61 1.22
N THR A 186 13.56 -1.44 2.26
CA THR A 186 12.70 -0.28 2.43
C THR A 186 12.70 0.16 3.89
N LYS A 187 12.81 1.47 4.16
CA LYS A 187 12.67 2.00 5.51
C LYS A 187 11.22 2.13 5.92
N GLY A 188 10.96 2.08 7.23
CA GLY A 188 9.66 2.44 7.78
C GLY A 188 9.37 3.93 7.65
N VAL A 189 8.14 4.33 8.00
CA VAL A 189 7.70 5.74 7.94
C VAL A 189 7.18 6.27 9.26
N ALA A 190 7.02 5.43 10.27
CA ALA A 190 6.52 5.86 11.58
C ALA A 190 7.50 6.79 12.29
N ARG A 191 6.97 7.79 12.99
CA ARG A 191 7.76 8.80 13.72
C ARG A 191 7.38 8.83 15.19
N LYS A 192 8.38 8.86 16.05
CA LYS A 192 8.16 9.04 17.49
C LYS A 192 7.73 10.48 17.78
N ILE A 193 6.74 10.63 18.65
CA ILE A 193 6.27 11.94 19.11
C ILE A 193 7.06 12.33 20.36
N TYR A 194 7.48 13.59 20.44
CA TYR A 194 8.21 14.17 21.58
C TYR A 194 7.48 15.41 22.09
N PRO A 195 7.54 15.73 23.43
CA PRO A 195 8.08 14.88 24.48
C PRO A 195 7.20 13.66 24.77
N CYS A 196 7.82 12.55 25.18
CA CYS A 196 7.04 11.45 25.74
C CYS A 196 6.59 11.83 27.16
N LYS A 197 5.32 11.58 27.52
CA LYS A 197 4.74 11.87 28.85
C LYS A 197 5.52 11.26 30.04
N GLU A 198 6.41 10.29 29.80
CA GLU A 198 7.27 9.70 30.84
C GLU A 198 8.51 10.54 31.17
N SER A 199 8.67 11.70 30.53
CA SER A 199 9.84 12.58 30.71
C SER A 199 9.49 13.91 31.37
N ILE A 200 8.28 14.04 31.97
CA ILE A 200 7.84 15.24 32.70
C ILE A 200 7.57 14.88 34.15
#